data_a452cfd1b8bdb895ef8f76c282d459c4
#
_entry.id   a452cfd1b8bdb895ef8f76c282d459c4
#
_cell.length_a   1.000
_cell.length_b   1.000
_cell.length_c   1.000
_cell.angle_alpha   90.00
_cell.angle_beta   90.00
_cell.angle_gamma   90.00
#
_symmetry.space_group_name_H-M   'P 1'
#
loop_
_entity.id
_entity.type
_entity.pdbx_description
1 polymer ?
#
loop_
_entity_poly.entity_id
_entity_poly.type
_entity_poly.pdbx_seq_one_letter_code
_entity_poly.pdbx_strand_id
1 'polypeptide(L)'
;RITQEADYAMRIVCLLAQLESGELDLTDDSRSNTETDTSCENDECRILGAAEITARTMVPPRFTLTILRKMVMSGLVESFKGKNGGYKLSKMPDTITMRDVIEVIDGPVAISRCIDDAHACSKQGFNKKECRVHNIFVKLSESVADKLSKITIADLMSPDISLDELYKLID
;
A
#
# COMPACT_ATOMS: atom_id res chain seq x y z
N ARG A 1 5.84 -0.10 -14.48
CA ARG A 1 4.48 -0.68 -14.58
C ARG A 1 4.06 -1.12 -13.19
N ILE A 2 2.94 -0.59 -12.70
CA ILE A 2 2.33 -1.00 -11.45
C ILE A 2 1.83 -2.44 -11.62
N THR A 3 2.24 -3.35 -10.72
CA THR A 3 1.86 -4.77 -10.77
C THR A 3 0.52 -5.01 -10.09
N GLN A 4 -0.04 -6.21 -10.31
CA GLN A 4 -1.23 -6.65 -9.60
C GLN A 4 -0.98 -6.78 -8.07
N GLU A 5 0.25 -7.10 -7.65
CA GLU A 5 0.61 -7.11 -6.24
C GLU A 5 0.50 -5.71 -5.62
N ALA A 6 0.91 -4.67 -6.34
CA ALA A 6 0.78 -3.28 -5.87
C ALA A 6 -0.69 -2.83 -5.79
N ASP A 7 -1.57 -3.24 -6.75
CA ASP A 7 -3.01 -3.02 -6.65
C ASP A 7 -3.59 -3.69 -5.40
N TYR A 8 -3.24 -4.94 -5.16
CA TYR A 8 -3.66 -5.67 -3.96
C TYR A 8 -3.15 -5.02 -2.67
N ALA A 9 -1.91 -4.54 -2.68
CA ALA A 9 -1.31 -3.83 -1.56
C ALA A 9 -2.07 -2.55 -1.23
N MET A 10 -2.47 -1.78 -2.26
CA MET A 10 -3.26 -0.57 -2.09
C MET A 10 -4.60 -0.88 -1.41
N ARG A 11 -5.30 -1.93 -1.84
CA ARG A 11 -6.57 -2.36 -1.21
C ARG A 11 -6.39 -2.74 0.26
N ILE A 12 -5.30 -3.45 0.58
CA ILE A 12 -4.99 -3.84 1.96
C ILE A 12 -4.70 -2.61 2.82
N VAL A 13 -3.89 -1.67 2.34
CA VAL A 13 -3.55 -0.45 3.08
C VAL A 13 -4.78 0.42 3.30
N CYS A 14 -5.63 0.60 2.30
CA CYS A 14 -6.89 1.32 2.44
C CYS A 14 -7.82 0.67 3.48
N LEU A 15 -7.94 -0.67 3.49
CA LEU A 15 -8.72 -1.38 4.50
C LEU A 15 -8.16 -1.16 5.92
N LEU A 16 -6.84 -1.22 6.09
CA LEU A 16 -6.20 -0.97 7.39
C LEU A 16 -6.36 0.50 7.83
N ALA A 17 -6.37 1.45 6.87
CA ALA A 17 -6.63 2.86 7.16
C ALA A 17 -8.08 3.09 7.65
N GLN A 18 -9.08 2.43 7.04
CA GLN A 18 -10.47 2.48 7.50
C GLN A 18 -10.65 1.94 8.91
N LEU A 19 -9.85 0.96 9.28
CA LEU A 19 -9.85 0.43 10.63
C LEU A 19 -9.37 1.47 11.65
N GLU A 20 -8.34 2.25 11.30
CA GLU A 20 -7.81 3.30 12.18
C GLU A 20 -8.77 4.49 12.34
N SER A 21 -9.47 4.89 11.27
CA SER A 21 -10.46 5.97 11.31
C SER A 21 -11.73 5.59 12.09
N GLY A 22 -11.92 4.28 12.38
CA GLY A 22 -13.12 3.79 13.04
C GLY A 22 -14.35 3.70 12.11
N GLU A 23 -14.17 3.88 10.81
CA GLU A 23 -15.22 3.74 9.80
C GLU A 23 -15.55 2.27 9.51
N LEU A 24 -14.64 1.35 9.87
CA LEU A 24 -14.84 -0.07 9.70
C LEU A 24 -15.60 -0.64 10.89
N ASP A 25 -16.86 -1.02 10.67
CA ASP A 25 -17.65 -1.72 11.65
C ASP A 25 -17.17 -3.19 11.75
N LEU A 26 -16.58 -3.56 12.90
CA LEU A 26 -16.09 -4.92 13.16
C LEU A 26 -17.23 -5.87 13.59
N THR A 27 -18.50 -5.41 13.58
CA THR A 27 -19.66 -6.14 14.10
C THR A 27 -20.27 -7.13 13.12
N ASP A 28 -19.63 -7.43 11.96
CA ASP A 28 -20.19 -8.38 11.00
C ASP A 28 -19.86 -9.85 11.41
N ASP A 29 -20.83 -10.49 11.84
CA ASP A 29 -21.41 -11.83 12.08
C ASP A 29 -20.54 -13.11 11.90
N SER A 30 -19.22 -13.07 12.02
CA SER A 30 -18.38 -14.29 11.95
C SER A 30 -17.68 -14.66 13.26
N ARG A 31 -17.84 -13.89 14.32
CA ARG A 31 -17.36 -14.24 15.67
C ARG A 31 -18.49 -14.83 16.53
N SER A 32 -19.01 -15.98 16.10
CA SER A 32 -19.80 -16.83 17.01
C SER A 32 -18.88 -17.41 18.09
N ASN A 33 -19.18 -17.05 19.36
CA ASN A 33 -18.67 -17.64 20.59
C ASN A 33 -17.23 -17.30 20.99
N THR A 34 -17.01 -16.11 21.52
CA THR A 34 -16.20 -16.00 22.75
C THR A 34 -16.61 -14.72 23.50
N GLU A 35 -16.78 -14.85 24.79
CA GLU A 35 -17.24 -13.84 25.76
C GLU A 35 -16.63 -12.46 25.50
N THR A 36 -17.48 -11.47 25.38
CA THR A 36 -17.16 -10.04 25.33
C THR A 36 -16.42 -9.66 26.60
N ASP A 37 -15.11 -9.66 26.54
CA ASP A 37 -14.30 -8.93 27.53
C ASP A 37 -14.35 -7.45 27.15
N THR A 38 -15.21 -6.72 27.86
CA THR A 38 -15.55 -5.31 27.62
C THR A 38 -14.47 -4.38 28.19
N SER A 39 -13.20 -4.57 27.83
CA SER A 39 -12.09 -3.76 28.31
C SER A 39 -11.08 -3.37 27.24
N CYS A 40 -11.55 -3.02 26.02
CA CYS A 40 -10.70 -2.46 24.97
C CYS A 40 -10.82 -0.93 24.97
N GLU A 41 -10.29 -0.25 25.98
CA GLU A 41 -10.12 1.22 26.00
C GLU A 41 -8.78 1.67 25.38
N ASN A 42 -7.99 0.74 24.81
CA ASN A 42 -6.67 1.03 24.25
C ASN A 42 -6.58 0.69 22.76
N ASP A 43 -5.72 1.36 22.07
CA ASP A 43 -5.31 1.25 20.63
C ASP A 43 -5.06 -0.18 20.10
N GLU A 44 -4.99 -1.19 20.98
CA GLU A 44 -4.80 -2.62 20.69
C GLU A 44 -6.01 -3.28 20.01
N CYS A 45 -7.21 -2.66 20.04
CA CYS A 45 -8.41 -3.24 19.47
C CYS A 45 -8.54 -3.07 17.95
N ARG A 46 -7.62 -2.34 17.31
CA ARG A 46 -7.68 -2.02 15.87
C ARG A 46 -6.71 -2.87 15.05
N ILE A 47 -6.83 -4.19 15.16
CA ILE A 47 -5.96 -5.16 14.49
C ILE A 47 -6.82 -6.11 13.64
N LEU A 48 -6.46 -6.30 12.36
CA LEU A 48 -7.14 -7.25 11.47
C LEU A 48 -6.30 -8.49 11.23
N GLY A 49 -6.90 -9.67 11.38
CA GLY A 49 -6.28 -10.95 11.02
C GLY A 49 -6.12 -11.11 9.50
N ALA A 50 -5.11 -11.87 9.05
CA ALA A 50 -4.86 -12.09 7.62
C ALA A 50 -6.06 -12.72 6.89
N ALA A 51 -6.82 -13.60 7.54
CA ALA A 51 -8.01 -14.21 6.96
C ALA A 51 -9.11 -13.17 6.71
N GLU A 52 -9.31 -12.26 7.64
CA GLU A 52 -10.28 -11.18 7.54
C GLU A 52 -9.89 -10.16 6.47
N ILE A 53 -8.60 -9.77 6.41
CA ILE A 53 -8.06 -8.93 5.34
C ILE A 53 -8.34 -9.57 3.98
N THR A 54 -8.05 -10.87 3.84
CA THR A 54 -8.32 -11.63 2.61
C THR A 54 -9.80 -11.59 2.22
N ALA A 55 -10.70 -11.84 3.17
CA ALA A 55 -12.14 -11.86 2.92
C ALA A 55 -12.66 -10.48 2.49
N ARG A 56 -12.24 -9.40 3.17
CA ARG A 56 -12.72 -8.05 2.90
C ARG A 56 -12.13 -7.43 1.63
N THR A 57 -10.85 -7.70 1.33
CA THR A 57 -10.17 -7.15 0.14
C THR A 57 -10.37 -7.97 -1.12
N MET A 58 -10.87 -9.20 -1.00
CA MET A 58 -10.97 -10.19 -2.08
C MET A 58 -9.60 -10.50 -2.72
N VAL A 59 -8.52 -10.27 -1.99
CA VAL A 59 -7.15 -10.63 -2.42
C VAL A 59 -6.89 -12.11 -2.08
N PRO A 60 -6.38 -12.92 -3.02
CA PRO A 60 -6.11 -14.33 -2.73
C PRO A 60 -5.14 -14.51 -1.55
N PRO A 61 -5.36 -15.51 -0.64
CA PRO A 61 -4.62 -15.65 0.62
C PRO A 61 -3.10 -15.66 0.46
N ARG A 62 -2.59 -16.32 -0.59
CA ARG A 62 -1.14 -16.39 -0.86
C ARG A 62 -0.53 -15.00 -1.13
N PHE A 63 -1.27 -14.13 -1.84
CA PHE A 63 -0.82 -12.76 -2.11
C PHE A 63 -0.94 -11.90 -0.86
N THR A 64 -2.04 -12.01 -0.11
CA THR A 64 -2.23 -11.30 1.17
C THR A 64 -1.04 -11.50 2.10
N LEU A 65 -0.63 -12.76 2.34
CA LEU A 65 0.49 -13.06 3.23
C LEU A 65 1.84 -12.56 2.70
N THR A 66 2.06 -12.65 1.38
CA THR A 66 3.29 -12.17 0.75
C THR A 66 3.39 -10.64 0.84
N ILE A 67 2.29 -9.94 0.54
CA ILE A 67 2.20 -8.48 0.60
C ILE A 67 2.37 -7.99 2.04
N LEU A 68 1.63 -8.56 2.99
CA LEU A 68 1.75 -8.20 4.41
C LEU A 68 3.18 -8.39 4.93
N ARG A 69 3.88 -9.47 4.51
CA ARG A 69 5.28 -9.66 4.87
C ARG A 69 6.19 -8.54 4.32
N LYS A 70 6.03 -8.15 3.06
CA LYS A 70 6.78 -7.05 2.46
C LYS A 70 6.52 -5.74 3.22
N MET A 71 5.25 -5.45 3.54
CA MET A 71 4.86 -4.25 4.27
C MET A 71 5.39 -4.22 5.71
N VAL A 72 5.42 -5.36 6.40
CA VAL A 72 6.03 -5.45 7.74
C VAL A 72 7.53 -5.24 7.66
N MET A 73 8.21 -5.83 6.68
CA MET A 73 9.66 -5.66 6.50
C MET A 73 10.05 -4.21 6.15
N SER A 74 9.19 -3.48 5.46
CA SER A 74 9.39 -2.05 5.15
C SER A 74 9.01 -1.10 6.29
N GLY A 75 8.36 -1.61 7.35
CA GLY A 75 7.86 -0.79 8.44
C GLY A 75 6.61 0.02 8.08
N LEU A 76 5.88 -0.37 7.05
CA LEU A 76 4.60 0.24 6.67
C LEU A 76 3.43 -0.33 7.50
N VAL A 77 3.54 -1.60 7.90
CA VAL A 77 2.56 -2.34 8.68
C VAL A 77 3.24 -3.00 9.88
N GLU A 78 2.58 -3.02 11.01
CA GLU A 78 2.97 -3.78 12.19
C GLU A 78 2.21 -5.10 12.26
N SER A 79 2.88 -6.15 12.76
CA SER A 79 2.28 -7.46 12.97
C SER A 79 2.28 -7.84 14.44
N PHE A 80 1.15 -8.34 14.92
CA PHE A 80 0.94 -8.79 16.30
C PHE A 80 0.72 -10.29 16.33
N LYS A 81 1.44 -10.98 17.24
CA LYS A 81 1.37 -12.44 17.40
C LYS A 81 0.32 -12.80 18.44
N GLY A 82 -0.23 -14.01 18.34
CA GLY A 82 -1.14 -14.60 19.34
C GLY A 82 -2.52 -14.92 18.77
N LYS A 83 -3.42 -15.37 19.64
CA LYS A 83 -4.80 -15.78 19.27
C LYS A 83 -5.59 -14.62 18.66
N ASN A 84 -5.39 -13.39 19.17
CA ASN A 84 -5.98 -12.16 18.70
C ASN A 84 -5.00 -11.31 17.88
N GLY A 85 -3.96 -11.92 17.31
CA GLY A 85 -2.96 -11.23 16.51
C GLY A 85 -3.47 -10.84 15.14
N GLY A 86 -2.75 -9.95 14.49
CA GLY A 86 -3.10 -9.42 13.17
C GLY A 86 -2.16 -8.31 12.72
N TYR A 87 -2.68 -7.40 11.96
CA TYR A 87 -1.95 -6.33 11.29
C TYR A 87 -2.65 -4.99 11.47
N LYS A 88 -1.88 -3.92 11.64
CA LYS A 88 -2.33 -2.53 11.58
C LYS A 88 -1.29 -1.69 10.84
N LEU A 89 -1.64 -0.48 10.43
CA LEU A 89 -0.66 0.47 9.92
C LEU A 89 0.32 0.87 11.04
N SER A 90 1.58 1.10 10.68
CA SER A 90 2.60 1.59 11.63
C SER A 90 2.70 3.12 11.67
N LYS A 91 1.99 3.80 10.76
CA LYS A 91 1.98 5.26 10.61
C LYS A 91 0.58 5.73 10.29
N MET A 92 0.31 6.99 10.60
CA MET A 92 -0.96 7.64 10.26
C MET A 92 -1.20 7.63 8.74
N PRO A 93 -2.43 7.36 8.27
CA PRO A 93 -2.77 7.29 6.83
C PRO A 93 -2.44 8.56 6.04
N ASP A 94 -2.43 9.73 6.68
CA ASP A 94 -2.07 11.02 6.09
C ASP A 94 -0.56 11.17 5.81
N THR A 95 0.27 10.32 6.44
CA THR A 95 1.72 10.28 6.23
C THR A 95 2.17 9.20 5.24
N ILE A 96 1.25 8.36 4.78
CA ILE A 96 1.51 7.28 3.82
C ILE A 96 0.99 7.71 2.46
N THR A 97 1.86 7.73 1.45
CA THR A 97 1.50 8.11 0.08
C THR A 97 1.24 6.88 -0.80
N MET A 98 0.54 7.07 -1.92
CA MET A 98 0.41 6.02 -2.95
C MET A 98 1.78 5.54 -3.44
N ARG A 99 2.76 6.46 -3.53
CA ARG A 99 4.12 6.12 -3.91
C ARG A 99 4.75 5.14 -2.93
N ASP A 100 4.64 5.39 -1.63
CA ASP A 100 5.23 4.53 -0.58
C ASP A 100 4.72 3.10 -0.70
N VAL A 101 3.42 2.92 -0.87
CA VAL A 101 2.81 1.60 -1.01
C VAL A 101 3.31 0.87 -2.27
N ILE A 102 3.38 1.56 -3.41
CA ILE A 102 3.85 0.99 -4.68
C ILE A 102 5.33 0.62 -4.57
N GLU A 103 6.18 1.49 -4.02
CA GLU A 103 7.62 1.25 -3.94
C GLU A 103 7.99 0.14 -2.96
N VAL A 104 7.18 -0.12 -1.94
CA VAL A 104 7.34 -1.28 -1.03
C VAL A 104 7.15 -2.61 -1.78
N ILE A 105 6.27 -2.64 -2.76
CA ILE A 105 5.91 -3.88 -3.48
C ILE A 105 6.76 -4.08 -4.72
N ASP A 106 6.82 -3.06 -5.58
CA ASP A 106 7.38 -3.12 -6.93
C ASP A 106 8.80 -2.53 -7.01
N GLY A 107 9.26 -1.89 -5.94
CA GLY A 107 10.48 -1.06 -5.98
C GLY A 107 10.22 0.31 -6.61
N PRO A 108 11.28 1.09 -6.90
CA PRO A 108 11.16 2.44 -7.42
C PRO A 108 10.28 2.53 -8.66
N VAL A 109 9.46 3.58 -8.72
CA VAL A 109 8.55 3.80 -9.85
C VAL A 109 9.36 3.93 -11.15
N ALA A 110 9.21 2.96 -12.05
CA ALA A 110 9.90 2.93 -13.33
C ALA A 110 8.95 2.57 -14.48
N ILE A 111 8.85 3.44 -15.47
CA ILE A 111 8.03 3.22 -16.67
C ILE A 111 8.68 2.18 -17.60
N SER A 112 10.00 2.14 -17.63
CA SER A 112 10.76 1.23 -18.47
C SER A 112 11.82 0.48 -17.70
N ARG A 113 12.04 -0.79 -18.05
CA ARG A 113 13.10 -1.62 -17.46
C ARG A 113 14.50 -1.08 -17.66
N CYS A 114 14.73 -0.23 -18.69
CA CYS A 114 16.04 0.37 -18.92
C CYS A 114 16.46 1.38 -17.84
N ILE A 115 15.54 1.79 -16.96
CA ILE A 115 15.82 2.69 -15.83
C ILE A 115 16.42 1.89 -14.67
N ASP A 116 16.00 0.63 -14.52
CA ASP A 116 16.49 -0.27 -13.49
C ASP A 116 17.99 -0.54 -13.74
N ASP A 117 18.82 -0.27 -12.72
CA ASP A 117 20.28 -0.51 -12.80
C ASP A 117 20.62 -2.00 -12.90
N ALA A 118 19.75 -2.88 -12.43
CA ALA A 118 19.90 -4.33 -12.57
C ALA A 118 19.74 -4.82 -14.03
N HIS A 119 19.12 -4.01 -14.91
CA HIS A 119 18.93 -4.37 -16.31
C HIS A 119 20.03 -3.75 -17.18
N ALA A 120 20.94 -4.58 -17.69
CA ALA A 120 21.88 -4.18 -18.71
C ALA A 120 21.12 -3.79 -20.00
N CYS A 121 21.50 -2.65 -20.59
CA CYS A 121 21.03 -2.31 -21.92
C CYS A 121 21.46 -3.39 -22.91
N SER A 122 20.55 -3.89 -23.75
CA SER A 122 20.88 -4.91 -24.77
C SER A 122 21.88 -4.44 -25.81
N LYS A 123 22.18 -3.13 -25.94
CA LYS A 123 23.26 -2.56 -26.73
C LYS A 123 24.59 -2.63 -25.94
N GLN A 124 25.42 -3.59 -26.27
CA GLN A 124 26.77 -3.70 -25.71
C GLN A 124 27.57 -2.40 -25.94
N GLY A 125 28.22 -1.90 -24.87
CA GLY A 125 29.09 -0.71 -24.95
C GLY A 125 28.34 0.64 -25.00
N PHE A 126 26.99 0.66 -24.82
CA PHE A 126 26.23 1.90 -24.88
C PHE A 126 26.14 2.56 -23.50
N ASN A 127 26.47 3.85 -23.42
CA ASN A 127 26.33 4.63 -22.20
C ASN A 127 24.85 5.01 -21.99
N LYS A 128 24.21 4.46 -20.95
CA LYS A 128 22.81 4.78 -20.60
C LYS A 128 22.57 6.30 -20.48
N LYS A 129 23.53 7.05 -19.94
CA LYS A 129 23.42 8.51 -19.72
C LYS A 129 23.31 9.31 -21.03
N GLU A 130 23.81 8.78 -22.15
CA GLU A 130 23.74 9.42 -23.47
C GLU A 130 22.49 9.02 -24.27
N CYS A 131 21.71 8.04 -23.76
CA CYS A 131 20.52 7.57 -24.43
C CYS A 131 19.33 8.52 -24.23
N ARG A 132 18.90 9.19 -25.30
CA ARG A 132 17.73 10.08 -25.27
C ARG A 132 16.47 9.37 -24.77
N VAL A 133 16.23 8.13 -25.20
CA VAL A 133 15.08 7.33 -24.78
C VAL A 133 15.15 7.04 -23.29
N HIS A 134 16.30 6.63 -22.77
CA HIS A 134 16.53 6.41 -21.35
C HIS A 134 16.24 7.67 -20.53
N ASN A 135 16.81 8.81 -20.92
CA ASN A 135 16.64 10.07 -20.21
C ASN A 135 15.18 10.56 -20.20
N ILE A 136 14.44 10.35 -21.31
CA ILE A 136 12.99 10.66 -21.34
C ILE A 136 12.22 9.75 -20.38
N PHE A 137 12.49 8.44 -20.37
CA PHE A 137 11.80 7.54 -19.44
C PHE A 137 12.15 7.83 -17.99
N VAL A 138 13.39 8.23 -17.68
CA VAL A 138 13.78 8.69 -16.34
C VAL A 138 12.89 9.86 -15.91
N LYS A 139 12.81 10.91 -16.75
CA LYS A 139 12.02 12.10 -16.47
C LYS A 139 10.53 11.82 -16.30
N LEU A 140 9.96 10.95 -17.13
CA LEU A 140 8.56 10.53 -17.00
C LEU A 140 8.33 9.73 -15.73
N SER A 141 9.27 8.85 -15.35
CA SER A 141 9.16 8.08 -14.11
C SER A 141 9.23 8.96 -12.87
N GLU A 142 10.16 9.93 -12.85
CA GLU A 142 10.23 10.95 -11.80
C GLU A 142 8.91 11.72 -11.69
N SER A 143 8.35 12.21 -12.81
CA SER A 143 7.09 12.93 -12.82
C SER A 143 5.92 12.09 -12.28
N VAL A 144 5.85 10.81 -12.63
CA VAL A 144 4.81 9.91 -12.09
C VAL A 144 5.03 9.66 -10.59
N ALA A 145 6.26 9.42 -10.16
CA ALA A 145 6.59 9.23 -8.74
C ALA A 145 6.22 10.46 -7.90
N ASP A 146 6.53 11.66 -8.41
CA ASP A 146 6.18 12.93 -7.75
C ASP A 146 4.66 13.12 -7.62
N LYS A 147 3.89 12.77 -8.67
CA LYS A 147 2.43 12.82 -8.63
C LYS A 147 1.85 11.81 -7.63
N LEU A 148 2.37 10.59 -7.59
CA LEU A 148 1.96 9.57 -6.63
C LEU A 148 2.29 9.94 -5.17
N SER A 149 3.34 10.73 -4.94
CA SER A 149 3.72 11.21 -3.60
C SER A 149 2.82 12.33 -3.06
N LYS A 150 2.01 12.96 -3.91
CA LYS A 150 1.07 14.01 -3.50
C LYS A 150 -0.25 13.46 -2.96
N ILE A 151 -0.57 12.20 -3.21
CA ILE A 151 -1.82 11.57 -2.79
C ILE A 151 -1.52 10.67 -1.60
N THR A 152 -2.11 10.99 -0.45
CA THR A 152 -2.02 10.18 0.76
C THR A 152 -3.12 9.10 0.80
N ILE A 153 -2.93 8.11 1.66
CA ILE A 153 -3.97 7.11 1.90
C ILE A 153 -5.19 7.74 2.57
N ALA A 154 -4.99 8.76 3.41
CA ALA A 154 -6.09 9.51 4.00
C ALA A 154 -6.93 10.23 2.92
N ASP A 155 -6.28 10.84 1.92
CA ASP A 155 -7.00 11.49 0.80
C ASP A 155 -7.87 10.51 0.03
N LEU A 156 -7.36 9.28 -0.21
CA LEU A 156 -8.10 8.24 -0.93
C LEU A 156 -9.31 7.70 -0.14
N MET A 157 -9.24 7.76 1.19
CA MET A 157 -10.27 7.22 2.08
C MET A 157 -11.27 8.28 2.55
N SER A 158 -10.96 9.57 2.36
CA SER A 158 -11.82 10.66 2.81
C SER A 158 -13.10 10.75 1.96
N PRO A 159 -14.28 10.63 2.58
CA PRO A 159 -15.55 10.83 1.87
C PRO A 159 -15.78 12.29 1.47
N ASP A 160 -15.05 13.22 2.10
CA ASP A 160 -15.17 14.67 1.87
C ASP A 160 -14.38 15.14 0.65
N ILE A 161 -13.42 14.37 0.17
CA ILE A 161 -12.59 14.71 -0.98
C ILE A 161 -13.21 14.12 -2.26
N SER A 162 -13.63 14.99 -3.16
CA SER A 162 -14.15 14.58 -4.46
C SER A 162 -13.04 14.10 -5.41
N LEU A 163 -13.41 13.30 -6.43
CA LEU A 163 -12.45 12.88 -7.46
C LEU A 163 -11.80 14.07 -8.18
N ASP A 164 -12.54 15.16 -8.39
CA ASP A 164 -12.02 16.38 -9.03
C ASP A 164 -10.95 17.06 -8.16
N GLU A 165 -11.08 16.98 -6.85
CA GLU A 165 -10.06 17.48 -5.92
C GLU A 165 -8.82 16.60 -5.92
N LEU A 166 -8.98 15.26 -5.92
CA LEU A 166 -7.87 14.33 -6.09
C LEU A 166 -7.11 14.56 -7.41
N TYR A 167 -7.82 14.82 -8.51
CA TYR A 167 -7.17 15.12 -9.79
C TYR A 167 -6.33 16.40 -9.73
N LYS A 168 -6.77 17.43 -9.01
CA LYS A 168 -6.00 18.69 -8.82
C LYS A 168 -4.70 18.46 -8.05
N LEU A 169 -4.62 17.43 -7.19
CA LEU A 169 -3.38 17.10 -6.48
C LEU A 169 -2.28 16.62 -7.43
N ILE A 170 -2.67 16.00 -8.55
CA ILE A 170 -1.74 15.41 -9.51
C ILE A 170 -1.52 16.26 -10.78
N ASP A 171 -2.21 17.37 -10.91
CA ASP A 171 -1.92 18.35 -11.96
C ASP A 171 -0.73 19.23 -11.56
#